data_5f7e4ce4e6821117183fedc1e6f18363
#
_entry.id   5f7e4ce4e6821117183fedc1e6f18363
#
_cell.length_a   1.000
_cell.length_b   1.000
_cell.length_c   1.000
_cell.angle_alpha   90.00
_cell.angle_beta   90.00
_cell.angle_gamma   90.00
#
_symmetry.space_group_name_H-M   'P 1'
#
loop_
_entity.id
_entity.type
_entity.pdbx_description
1 polymer ?
#
loop_
_entity_poly.entity_id
_entity_poly.type
_entity_poly.pdbx_seq_one_letter_code
_entity_poly.pdbx_strand_id
1 'polypeptide(L)'
;MASKLFGGMNLSEVAKQIKEKGDPSPYESSPTGPRVPAAELALTGRTSPMAERTNVFSVDPKRCRPWKFHNRTSAWYTKEACQDLIDSMPRDGQMEPALGRKLSGDANFDFELIYGMRRRFAAEFTHTKLKVRLTDADDAKAAVLMHIENADRQDITAMERALSFQQQLEAKIFSTQDAMAEAFGLGSPQVTKLLKAAQLFKHGPIAQLFADRSAVPVAPAYELVTLMERPGAKDIVLKAAQNLMTRGEGARTPAATIKYLAGSLDRSKRIEPLKREYNVGPSTRMTVMRNPKGKVTMAFPQGLRESDREGLMAAMDKVLKDLG
;
A
#
# COMPACT_ATOMS: atom_id res chain seq x y z
N MET A 1 -12.93 26.48 0.94
CA MET A 1 -14.30 26.43 0.39
C MET A 1 -14.89 25.01 0.41
N ALA A 2 -14.43 24.13 1.29
CA ALA A 2 -14.89 22.74 1.37
C ALA A 2 -16.10 22.54 2.34
N SER A 3 -16.51 23.57 3.09
CA SER A 3 -17.57 23.43 4.12
C SER A 3 -19.00 23.47 3.60
N LYS A 4 -19.22 23.59 2.29
CA LYS A 4 -20.56 23.61 1.70
C LYS A 4 -21.06 22.29 1.11
N LEU A 5 -20.22 21.25 1.09
CA LEU A 5 -20.58 19.96 0.47
C LEU A 5 -21.36 19.02 1.40
N PHE A 6 -21.34 19.24 2.70
CA PHE A 6 -21.96 18.33 3.68
C PHE A 6 -22.93 19.00 4.66
N GLY A 7 -23.62 20.07 4.26
CA GLY A 7 -24.72 20.63 5.06
C GLY A 7 -24.38 20.92 6.53
N GLY A 8 -23.19 21.43 6.84
CA GLY A 8 -22.83 21.88 8.17
C GLY A 8 -22.45 20.80 9.21
N MET A 9 -22.37 19.53 8.82
CA MET A 9 -22.00 18.46 9.73
C MET A 9 -20.50 18.17 9.63
N ASN A 10 -19.77 18.41 10.73
CA ASN A 10 -18.34 18.13 10.83
C ASN A 10 -18.14 16.63 11.06
N LEU A 11 -17.66 15.91 10.05
CA LEU A 11 -17.43 14.46 10.10
C LEU A 11 -16.42 14.05 11.17
N SER A 12 -15.49 14.93 11.56
CA SER A 12 -14.57 14.69 12.67
C SER A 12 -15.27 14.70 14.04
N GLU A 13 -16.33 15.48 14.21
CA GLU A 13 -17.17 15.46 15.40
C GLU A 13 -18.03 14.21 15.49
N VAL A 14 -18.55 13.73 14.36
CA VAL A 14 -19.28 12.46 14.30
C VAL A 14 -18.37 11.27 14.65
N ALA A 15 -17.16 11.25 14.13
CA ALA A 15 -16.16 10.24 14.48
C ALA A 15 -15.72 10.33 15.97
N LYS A 16 -15.67 11.52 16.55
CA LYS A 16 -15.35 11.74 17.96
C LYS A 16 -16.49 11.31 18.88
N GLN A 17 -17.71 11.60 18.52
CA GLN A 17 -18.92 11.17 19.28
C GLN A 17 -19.10 9.65 19.28
N ILE A 18 -18.69 8.96 18.20
CA ILE A 18 -18.68 7.50 18.14
C ILE A 18 -17.60 6.89 19.07
N LYS A 19 -16.47 7.57 19.23
CA LYS A 19 -15.40 7.15 20.17
C LYS A 19 -15.68 7.46 21.63
N GLU A 20 -16.42 8.51 21.94
CA GLU A 20 -16.72 8.96 23.32
C GLU A 20 -17.93 8.26 23.95
N LYS A 21 -18.81 7.67 23.14
CA LYS A 21 -19.87 6.79 23.66
C LYS A 21 -19.32 5.38 23.73
N GLY A 22 -18.77 5.06 24.93
CA GLY A 22 -18.26 3.74 25.26
C GLY A 22 -19.21 2.63 24.86
N ASP A 23 -18.60 1.53 24.48
CA ASP A 23 -19.19 0.26 24.06
C ASP A 23 -20.40 -0.14 24.95
N PRO A 24 -21.60 -0.26 24.42
CA PRO A 24 -22.70 -0.84 25.22
C PRO A 24 -22.47 -2.34 25.35
N SER A 25 -22.47 -2.79 26.60
CA SER A 25 -22.43 -4.18 27.04
C SER A 25 -23.22 -5.12 26.12
N PRO A 26 -22.67 -6.28 25.75
CA PRO A 26 -23.37 -7.26 24.92
C PRO A 26 -24.32 -8.06 25.81
N TYR A 27 -25.57 -7.87 25.75
CA TYR A 27 -26.66 -8.71 26.19
C TYR A 27 -27.86 -7.90 26.74
N GLU A 28 -28.70 -7.45 25.81
CA GLU A 28 -30.13 -7.45 26.04
C GLU A 28 -30.83 -7.84 24.75
N SER A 29 -31.59 -8.91 24.82
CA SER A 29 -32.40 -9.49 23.75
C SER A 29 -33.48 -8.52 23.30
N SER A 30 -33.47 -8.14 22.01
CA SER A 30 -34.55 -7.41 21.38
C SER A 30 -34.65 -7.69 19.88
N PRO A 31 -35.82 -7.52 19.25
CA PRO A 31 -36.29 -8.35 18.16
C PRO A 31 -35.58 -8.10 16.83
N THR A 32 -35.48 -9.16 16.07
CA THR A 32 -34.94 -9.39 14.74
C THR A 32 -35.20 -8.27 13.72
N GLY A 33 -34.19 -7.44 13.48
CA GLY A 33 -34.03 -6.59 12.29
C GLY A 33 -32.56 -6.44 11.95
N PRO A 34 -32.16 -6.33 10.66
CA PRO A 34 -30.75 -6.20 10.30
C PRO A 34 -30.16 -4.92 10.90
N ARG A 35 -29.11 -5.06 11.73
CA ARG A 35 -28.39 -3.92 12.29
C ARG A 35 -27.59 -3.25 11.19
N VAL A 36 -27.98 -2.06 10.80
CA VAL A 36 -27.17 -1.17 9.97
C VAL A 36 -26.11 -0.54 10.87
N PRO A 37 -24.82 -0.49 10.48
CA PRO A 37 -23.80 0.22 11.25
C PRO A 37 -24.20 1.68 11.50
N ALA A 38 -24.05 2.16 12.73
CA ALA A 38 -24.45 3.52 13.12
C ALA A 38 -23.82 4.62 12.24
N ALA A 39 -22.62 4.36 11.72
CA ALA A 39 -21.95 5.24 10.77
C ALA A 39 -22.66 5.35 9.41
N GLU A 40 -23.27 4.26 8.92
CA GLU A 40 -24.03 4.26 7.67
C GLU A 40 -25.33 5.09 7.81
N LEU A 41 -25.95 5.04 8.99
CA LEU A 41 -27.14 5.85 9.32
C LEU A 41 -26.80 7.35 9.37
N ALA A 42 -25.66 7.72 9.94
CA ALA A 42 -25.20 9.10 10.04
C ALA A 42 -24.87 9.72 8.68
N LEU A 43 -24.27 8.93 7.77
CA LEU A 43 -23.91 9.38 6.42
C LEU A 43 -25.10 9.50 5.47
N THR A 44 -26.20 8.77 5.71
CA THR A 44 -27.38 8.82 4.85
C THR A 44 -28.36 9.93 5.23
N GLY A 45 -28.14 10.65 6.35
CA GLY A 45 -29.00 11.75 6.82
C GLY A 45 -30.41 11.32 7.22
N ARG A 46 -30.66 10.02 7.41
CA ARG A 46 -31.96 9.45 7.76
C ARG A 46 -32.05 9.13 9.24
N THR A 47 -32.73 9.97 10.01
CA THR A 47 -32.98 9.80 11.45
C THR A 47 -34.32 9.19 11.78
N SER A 48 -35.07 8.64 10.81
CA SER A 48 -36.41 8.14 11.07
C SER A 48 -36.59 6.65 10.77
N PRO A 49 -36.99 5.81 11.74
CA PRO A 49 -37.19 4.37 11.54
C PRO A 49 -38.24 4.00 10.48
N MET A 50 -39.12 4.92 10.12
CA MET A 50 -40.17 4.69 9.10
C MET A 50 -39.71 4.93 7.66
N ALA A 51 -38.52 5.50 7.43
CA ALA A 51 -37.98 5.73 6.08
C ALA A 51 -37.13 4.55 5.53
N GLU A 52 -36.88 3.52 6.34
CA GLU A 52 -36.12 2.31 5.94
C GLU A 52 -36.88 1.32 5.05
N ARG A 53 -38.12 1.62 4.72
CA ARG A 53 -38.86 0.78 3.79
C ARG A 53 -38.36 1.06 2.38
N THR A 54 -37.62 0.08 1.80
CA THR A 54 -37.67 -0.24 0.37
C THR A 54 -36.63 0.27 -0.61
N ASN A 55 -35.40 0.56 -0.20
CA ASN A 55 -34.35 0.75 -1.20
C ASN A 55 -33.56 -0.54 -1.51
N VAL A 56 -34.09 -1.72 -1.14
CA VAL A 56 -33.48 -3.01 -1.48
C VAL A 56 -34.20 -3.63 -2.67
N PHE A 57 -33.45 -3.85 -3.73
CA PHE A 57 -33.94 -4.40 -4.99
C PHE A 57 -33.34 -5.79 -5.22
N SER A 58 -34.17 -6.68 -5.79
CA SER A 58 -33.73 -8.01 -6.22
C SER A 58 -33.37 -7.94 -7.70
N VAL A 59 -32.07 -7.98 -8.01
CA VAL A 59 -31.53 -7.72 -9.35
C VAL A 59 -30.80 -8.93 -9.92
N ASP A 60 -30.57 -8.93 -11.23
CA ASP A 60 -29.71 -9.92 -11.87
C ASP A 60 -28.23 -9.61 -11.54
N PRO A 61 -27.48 -10.53 -10.89
CA PRO A 61 -26.08 -10.29 -10.57
C PRO A 61 -25.21 -10.02 -11.80
N LYS A 62 -25.58 -10.51 -12.98
CA LYS A 62 -24.88 -10.26 -14.26
C LYS A 62 -25.04 -8.81 -14.72
N ARG A 63 -26.11 -8.13 -14.31
CA ARG A 63 -26.36 -6.72 -14.61
C ARG A 63 -25.68 -5.76 -13.61
N CYS A 64 -24.88 -6.30 -12.69
CA CYS A 64 -24.13 -5.55 -11.69
C CYS A 64 -22.63 -5.59 -12.00
N ARG A 65 -21.98 -4.43 -12.06
CA ARG A 65 -20.51 -4.34 -12.15
C ARG A 65 -19.91 -3.82 -10.84
N PRO A 66 -18.61 -4.11 -10.55
CA PRO A 66 -17.93 -3.43 -9.45
C PRO A 66 -17.74 -1.94 -9.73
N TRP A 67 -17.76 -1.13 -8.69
CA TRP A 67 -17.31 0.26 -8.78
C TRP A 67 -15.85 0.29 -9.23
N LYS A 68 -15.50 1.22 -10.14
CA LYS A 68 -14.17 1.26 -10.79
C LYS A 68 -13.00 1.43 -9.80
N PHE A 69 -13.26 1.96 -8.60
CA PHE A 69 -12.26 2.12 -7.53
C PHE A 69 -12.43 1.10 -6.42
N HIS A 70 -13.11 -0.01 -6.71
CA HIS A 70 -13.21 -1.11 -5.77
C HIS A 70 -11.80 -1.66 -5.46
N ASN A 71 -11.50 -1.84 -4.18
CA ASN A 71 -10.15 -2.18 -3.72
C ASN A 71 -9.71 -3.62 -3.98
N ARG A 72 -10.58 -4.50 -4.42
CA ARG A 72 -10.26 -5.90 -4.73
C ARG A 72 -10.29 -6.19 -6.22
N THR A 73 -9.30 -6.93 -6.68
CA THR A 73 -9.26 -7.46 -8.04
C THR A 73 -10.18 -8.67 -8.19
N SER A 74 -10.57 -8.99 -9.43
CA SER A 74 -11.41 -10.16 -9.75
C SER A 74 -10.79 -11.49 -9.26
N ALA A 75 -9.47 -11.56 -9.07
CA ALA A 75 -8.78 -12.73 -8.56
C ALA A 75 -9.23 -13.17 -7.15
N TRP A 76 -9.86 -12.28 -6.38
CA TRP A 76 -10.38 -12.59 -5.03
C TRP A 76 -11.78 -13.23 -5.03
N TYR A 77 -12.46 -13.27 -6.17
CA TYR A 77 -13.82 -13.82 -6.28
C TYR A 77 -13.76 -15.19 -6.93
N THR A 78 -13.22 -16.17 -6.18
CA THR A 78 -13.17 -17.57 -6.57
C THR A 78 -14.24 -18.37 -5.83
N LYS A 79 -14.52 -19.58 -6.34
CA LYS A 79 -15.46 -20.50 -5.70
C LYS A 79 -15.04 -20.77 -4.24
N GLU A 80 -13.76 -21.05 -4.04
CA GLU A 80 -13.18 -21.37 -2.72
C GLU A 80 -13.31 -20.21 -1.75
N ALA A 81 -12.98 -18.99 -2.20
CA ALA A 81 -13.05 -17.78 -1.39
C ALA A 81 -14.50 -17.36 -1.04
N CYS A 82 -15.49 -17.83 -1.81
CA CYS A 82 -16.91 -17.50 -1.62
C CYS A 82 -17.76 -18.71 -1.22
N GLN A 83 -17.15 -19.86 -0.87
CA GLN A 83 -17.85 -21.10 -0.61
C GLN A 83 -18.89 -20.96 0.51
N ASP A 84 -18.56 -20.23 1.58
CA ASP A 84 -19.45 -19.90 2.68
C ASP A 84 -20.79 -19.25 2.21
N LEU A 85 -20.70 -18.33 1.27
CA LEU A 85 -21.88 -17.64 0.70
C LEU A 85 -22.60 -18.52 -0.34
N ILE A 86 -21.85 -19.30 -1.11
CA ILE A 86 -22.42 -20.24 -2.10
C ILE A 86 -23.30 -21.28 -1.39
N ASP A 87 -22.88 -21.75 -0.21
CA ASP A 87 -23.62 -22.77 0.55
C ASP A 87 -24.78 -22.16 1.33
N SER A 88 -24.62 -20.96 1.90
CA SER A 88 -25.63 -20.35 2.77
C SER A 88 -26.72 -19.60 2.01
N MET A 89 -26.39 -18.90 0.92
CA MET A 89 -27.39 -18.07 0.22
C MET A 89 -28.57 -18.83 -0.37
N PRO A 90 -28.42 -20.05 -0.94
CA PRO A 90 -29.59 -20.84 -1.40
C PRO A 90 -30.47 -21.35 -0.25
N ARG A 91 -29.88 -21.65 0.90
CA ARG A 91 -30.59 -22.18 2.08
C ARG A 91 -31.27 -21.11 2.90
N ASP A 92 -30.51 -20.06 3.26
CA ASP A 92 -30.92 -19.04 4.24
C ASP A 92 -31.33 -17.73 3.58
N GLY A 93 -31.11 -17.61 2.27
CA GLY A 93 -31.24 -16.38 1.52
C GLY A 93 -30.08 -15.41 1.76
N GLN A 94 -30.02 -14.35 1.00
CA GLN A 94 -29.06 -13.27 1.24
C GLN A 94 -29.51 -12.43 2.45
N MET A 95 -28.81 -12.52 3.57
CA MET A 95 -29.14 -11.83 4.82
C MET A 95 -28.86 -10.32 4.72
N GLU A 96 -27.69 -9.93 4.23
CA GLU A 96 -27.30 -8.55 4.06
C GLU A 96 -27.29 -8.15 2.59
N PRO A 97 -27.90 -7.03 2.19
CA PRO A 97 -27.83 -6.54 0.82
C PRO A 97 -26.40 -6.06 0.46
N ALA A 98 -26.03 -6.19 -0.81
CA ALA A 98 -24.94 -5.41 -1.36
C ALA A 98 -25.33 -3.92 -1.41
N LEU A 99 -24.36 -3.01 -1.43
CA LEU A 99 -24.61 -1.59 -1.65
C LEU A 99 -24.18 -1.20 -3.06
N GLY A 100 -25.04 -0.48 -3.74
CA GLY A 100 -24.75 -0.03 -5.10
C GLY A 100 -25.54 1.21 -5.48
N ARG A 101 -25.26 1.70 -6.67
CA ARG A 101 -25.98 2.80 -7.29
C ARG A 101 -26.46 2.41 -8.68
N LYS A 102 -27.53 3.03 -9.12
CA LYS A 102 -28.09 2.83 -10.45
C LYS A 102 -27.17 3.49 -11.49
N LEU A 103 -26.92 2.78 -12.59
CA LEU A 103 -26.24 3.33 -13.75
C LEU A 103 -27.25 3.83 -14.77
N SER A 104 -26.89 4.89 -15.48
CA SER A 104 -27.64 5.42 -16.60
C SER A 104 -26.75 5.40 -17.84
N GLY A 105 -27.28 4.88 -18.96
CA GLY A 105 -26.59 4.91 -20.24
C GLY A 105 -25.57 3.78 -20.47
N ASP A 106 -25.45 2.79 -19.57
CA ASP A 106 -24.62 1.60 -19.79
C ASP A 106 -25.50 0.48 -20.36
N ALA A 107 -25.14 -0.03 -21.54
CA ALA A 107 -25.91 -1.08 -22.22
C ALA A 107 -25.80 -2.45 -21.53
N ASN A 108 -24.71 -2.70 -20.81
CA ASN A 108 -24.41 -3.99 -20.22
C ASN A 108 -24.77 -4.09 -18.74
N PHE A 109 -24.73 -2.97 -18.00
CA PHE A 109 -24.92 -2.95 -16.57
C PHE A 109 -25.97 -1.91 -16.14
N ASP A 110 -26.84 -2.31 -15.22
CA ASP A 110 -27.84 -1.43 -14.61
C ASP A 110 -27.39 -0.85 -13.29
N PHE A 111 -26.45 -1.55 -12.62
CA PHE A 111 -26.01 -1.22 -11.27
C PHE A 111 -24.49 -1.28 -11.15
N GLU A 112 -23.95 -0.39 -10.34
CA GLU A 112 -22.55 -0.38 -9.93
C GLU A 112 -22.48 -0.62 -8.43
N LEU A 113 -21.77 -1.67 -8.01
CA LEU A 113 -21.68 -2.08 -6.61
C LEU A 113 -20.49 -1.41 -5.93
N ILE A 114 -20.76 -0.68 -4.86
CA ILE A 114 -19.76 -0.06 -4.00
C ILE A 114 -19.11 -1.13 -3.11
N TYR A 115 -19.92 -2.03 -2.53
CA TYR A 115 -19.45 -3.22 -1.83
C TYR A 115 -20.42 -4.40 -1.98
N GLY A 116 -19.98 -5.60 -1.54
CA GLY A 116 -20.79 -6.82 -1.62
C GLY A 116 -20.47 -7.71 -2.83
N MET A 117 -19.29 -7.59 -3.42
CA MET A 117 -18.88 -8.36 -4.60
C MET A 117 -18.83 -9.86 -4.37
N ARG A 118 -18.48 -10.35 -3.15
CA ARG A 118 -18.56 -11.78 -2.82
C ARG A 118 -19.99 -12.30 -2.92
N ARG A 119 -20.98 -11.51 -2.45
CA ARG A 119 -22.42 -11.83 -2.56
C ARG A 119 -22.87 -11.85 -4.02
N ARG A 120 -22.39 -10.89 -4.84
CA ARG A 120 -22.64 -10.91 -6.29
C ARG A 120 -22.11 -12.19 -6.92
N PHE A 121 -20.87 -12.57 -6.63
CA PHE A 121 -20.27 -13.78 -7.16
C PHE A 121 -21.06 -15.04 -6.75
N ALA A 122 -21.40 -15.16 -5.46
CA ALA A 122 -22.19 -16.30 -4.96
C ALA A 122 -23.58 -16.35 -5.61
N ALA A 123 -24.28 -15.19 -5.74
CA ALA A 123 -25.56 -15.12 -6.42
C ALA A 123 -25.50 -15.53 -7.89
N GLU A 124 -24.45 -15.10 -8.59
CA GLU A 124 -24.20 -15.51 -9.98
C GLU A 124 -23.93 -17.01 -10.10
N PHE A 125 -23.11 -17.57 -9.19
CA PHE A 125 -22.76 -18.97 -9.15
C PHE A 125 -23.95 -19.88 -8.84
N THR A 126 -24.82 -19.45 -7.92
CA THR A 126 -26.02 -20.20 -7.49
C THR A 126 -27.26 -19.90 -8.32
N HIS A 127 -27.13 -19.08 -9.36
CA HIS A 127 -28.24 -18.64 -10.23
C HIS A 127 -29.39 -17.98 -9.45
N THR A 128 -29.10 -17.30 -8.34
CA THR A 128 -30.07 -16.57 -7.52
C THR A 128 -30.04 -15.08 -7.83
N LYS A 129 -31.09 -14.36 -7.44
CA LYS A 129 -31.11 -12.88 -7.51
C LYS A 129 -30.24 -12.29 -6.41
N LEU A 130 -29.58 -11.17 -6.72
CA LEU A 130 -28.79 -10.39 -5.76
C LEU A 130 -29.67 -9.31 -5.13
N LYS A 131 -29.72 -9.26 -3.80
CA LYS A 131 -30.33 -8.13 -3.08
C LYS A 131 -29.33 -6.98 -3.01
N VAL A 132 -29.72 -5.82 -3.54
CA VAL A 132 -28.89 -4.60 -3.58
C VAL A 132 -29.67 -3.46 -2.94
N ARG A 133 -29.08 -2.80 -1.95
CA ARG A 133 -29.52 -1.52 -1.43
C ARG A 133 -28.98 -0.42 -2.34
N LEU A 134 -29.85 0.46 -2.82
CA LEU A 134 -29.45 1.56 -3.67
C LEU A 134 -29.16 2.83 -2.87
N THR A 135 -28.14 3.56 -3.31
CA THR A 135 -27.75 4.87 -2.79
C THR A 135 -27.50 5.84 -3.95
N ASP A 136 -27.68 7.14 -3.69
CA ASP A 136 -27.36 8.24 -4.61
C ASP A 136 -25.94 8.79 -4.34
N ALA A 137 -25.06 7.97 -3.72
CA ALA A 137 -23.70 8.37 -3.39
C ALA A 137 -22.91 8.73 -4.64
N ASP A 138 -22.27 9.90 -4.63
CA ASP A 138 -21.21 10.24 -5.56
C ASP A 138 -19.93 9.40 -5.31
N ASP A 139 -18.88 9.59 -6.09
CA ASP A 139 -17.64 8.81 -5.95
C ASP A 139 -16.94 9.06 -4.59
N ALA A 140 -17.00 10.28 -4.04
CA ALA A 140 -16.40 10.59 -2.75
C ALA A 140 -17.13 9.87 -1.61
N LYS A 141 -18.47 9.94 -1.62
CA LYS A 141 -19.30 9.22 -0.64
C LYS A 141 -19.20 7.71 -0.81
N ALA A 142 -19.11 7.21 -2.04
CA ALA A 142 -18.89 5.79 -2.32
C ALA A 142 -17.56 5.29 -1.74
N ALA A 143 -16.48 6.09 -1.87
CA ALA A 143 -15.18 5.78 -1.28
C ALA A 143 -15.25 5.69 0.25
N VAL A 144 -15.97 6.63 0.90
CA VAL A 144 -16.15 6.62 2.36
C VAL A 144 -16.96 5.40 2.79
N LEU A 145 -18.07 5.07 2.12
CA LEU A 145 -18.91 3.91 2.44
C LEU A 145 -18.12 2.60 2.29
N MET A 146 -17.33 2.47 1.23
CA MET A 146 -16.44 1.33 1.04
C MET A 146 -15.35 1.27 2.11
N HIS A 147 -14.78 2.42 2.52
CA HIS A 147 -13.78 2.48 3.57
C HIS A 147 -14.35 2.01 4.92
N ILE A 148 -15.53 2.46 5.28
CA ILE A 148 -16.23 2.06 6.52
C ILE A 148 -16.52 0.55 6.52
N GLU A 149 -17.06 0.01 5.42
CA GLU A 149 -17.34 -1.44 5.31
C GLU A 149 -16.07 -2.28 5.47
N ASN A 150 -14.94 -1.75 4.99
CA ASN A 150 -13.66 -2.43 5.05
C ASN A 150 -12.83 -2.12 6.31
N ALA A 151 -13.27 -1.23 7.20
CA ALA A 151 -12.48 -0.77 8.35
C ALA A 151 -12.13 -1.91 9.32
N ASP A 152 -13.09 -2.79 9.57
CA ASP A 152 -12.97 -3.91 10.52
C ASP A 152 -12.50 -5.22 9.86
N ARG A 153 -12.24 -5.19 8.54
CA ARG A 153 -11.81 -6.38 7.81
C ARG A 153 -10.31 -6.59 7.96
N GLN A 154 -9.95 -7.75 8.49
CA GLN A 154 -8.54 -8.16 8.66
C GLN A 154 -7.90 -8.65 7.35
N ASP A 155 -8.71 -8.96 6.34
CA ASP A 155 -8.25 -9.53 5.07
C ASP A 155 -7.77 -8.48 4.05
N ILE A 156 -7.92 -7.17 4.33
CA ILE A 156 -7.42 -6.09 3.49
C ILE A 156 -6.09 -5.59 4.04
N THR A 157 -5.04 -5.76 3.25
CA THR A 157 -3.71 -5.33 3.66
C THR A 157 -3.58 -3.80 3.68
N ALA A 158 -2.63 -3.30 4.47
CA ALA A 158 -2.34 -1.87 4.51
C ALA A 158 -1.87 -1.33 3.14
N MET A 159 -1.23 -2.17 2.32
CA MET A 159 -0.77 -1.80 0.99
C MET A 159 -1.94 -1.75 -0.02
N GLU A 160 -2.89 -2.67 0.05
CA GLU A 160 -4.13 -2.58 -0.75
C GLU A 160 -4.86 -1.26 -0.48
N ARG A 161 -4.98 -0.90 0.80
CA ARG A 161 -5.54 0.39 1.21
C ARG A 161 -4.74 1.57 0.64
N ALA A 162 -3.42 1.51 0.70
CA ALA A 162 -2.54 2.55 0.16
C ALA A 162 -2.70 2.73 -1.36
N LEU A 163 -2.77 1.63 -2.11
CA LEU A 163 -2.99 1.64 -3.55
C LEU A 163 -4.36 2.17 -3.93
N SER A 164 -5.41 1.79 -3.19
CA SER A 164 -6.76 2.32 -3.37
C SER A 164 -6.81 3.84 -3.13
N PHE A 165 -6.17 4.33 -2.07
CA PHE A 165 -6.08 5.77 -1.77
C PHE A 165 -5.35 6.52 -2.88
N GLN A 166 -4.24 5.98 -3.36
CA GLN A 166 -3.50 6.57 -4.48
C GLN A 166 -4.38 6.68 -5.73
N GLN A 167 -5.07 5.62 -6.10
CA GLN A 167 -5.95 5.58 -7.25
C GLN A 167 -7.10 6.62 -7.14
N GLN A 168 -7.68 6.76 -5.97
CA GLN A 168 -8.76 7.71 -5.71
C GLN A 168 -8.28 9.17 -5.80
N LEU A 169 -7.07 9.49 -5.32
CA LEU A 169 -6.48 10.82 -5.47
C LEU A 169 -6.11 11.12 -6.93
N GLU A 170 -5.52 10.17 -7.64
CA GLU A 170 -5.19 10.32 -9.06
C GLU A 170 -6.44 10.56 -9.92
N ALA A 171 -7.53 9.94 -9.56
CA ALA A 171 -8.85 10.15 -10.18
C ALA A 171 -9.56 11.42 -9.71
N LYS A 172 -8.95 12.21 -8.81
CA LYS A 172 -9.50 13.46 -8.25
C LYS A 172 -10.84 13.29 -7.53
N ILE A 173 -11.11 12.09 -6.97
CA ILE A 173 -12.27 11.88 -6.09
C ILE A 173 -12.15 12.76 -4.85
N PHE A 174 -10.94 12.89 -4.32
CA PHE A 174 -10.59 13.87 -3.29
C PHE A 174 -9.62 14.90 -3.89
N SER A 175 -9.81 16.17 -3.52
CA SER A 175 -8.99 17.28 -4.02
C SER A 175 -7.56 17.26 -3.45
N THR A 176 -7.41 16.79 -2.19
CA THR A 176 -6.15 16.75 -1.45
C THR A 176 -6.06 15.52 -0.56
N GLN A 177 -4.86 15.22 -0.07
CA GLN A 177 -4.64 14.16 0.93
C GLN A 177 -5.35 14.48 2.25
N ASP A 178 -5.39 15.75 2.65
CA ASP A 178 -6.05 16.18 3.88
C ASP A 178 -7.57 16.04 3.78
N ALA A 179 -8.17 16.40 2.63
CA ALA A 179 -9.58 16.18 2.38
C ALA A 179 -9.95 14.68 2.40
N MET A 180 -9.06 13.81 1.89
CA MET A 180 -9.21 12.36 1.98
C MET A 180 -9.10 11.88 3.43
N ALA A 181 -8.11 12.36 4.18
CA ALA A 181 -7.90 11.99 5.58
C ALA A 181 -9.12 12.37 6.44
N GLU A 182 -9.63 13.58 6.27
CA GLU A 182 -10.83 14.07 6.94
C GLU A 182 -12.05 13.20 6.60
N ALA A 183 -12.27 12.92 5.32
CA ALA A 183 -13.41 12.13 4.86
C ALA A 183 -13.41 10.69 5.41
N PHE A 184 -12.22 10.09 5.57
CA PHE A 184 -12.06 8.74 6.13
C PHE A 184 -11.93 8.70 7.65
N GLY A 185 -11.91 9.84 8.34
CA GLY A 185 -11.66 9.91 9.78
C GLY A 185 -10.27 9.44 10.18
N LEU A 186 -9.27 9.58 9.29
CA LEU A 186 -7.89 9.17 9.50
C LEU A 186 -6.99 10.37 9.80
N GLY A 187 -5.88 10.14 10.50
CA GLY A 187 -4.86 11.18 10.65
C GLY A 187 -4.10 11.46 9.34
N SER A 188 -3.89 12.74 8.98
CA SER A 188 -3.11 13.13 7.80
C SER A 188 -1.74 12.45 7.71
N PRO A 189 -0.95 12.27 8.80
CA PRO A 189 0.32 11.55 8.74
C PRO A 189 0.17 10.08 8.32
N GLN A 190 -0.93 9.42 8.73
CA GLN A 190 -1.22 8.05 8.34
C GLN A 190 -1.51 7.94 6.85
N VAL A 191 -2.36 8.82 6.31
CA VAL A 191 -2.68 8.87 4.88
C VAL A 191 -1.42 9.18 4.07
N THR A 192 -0.63 10.17 4.49
CA THR A 192 0.65 10.52 3.86
C THR A 192 1.61 9.32 3.80
N LYS A 193 1.74 8.57 4.89
CA LYS A 193 2.59 7.37 4.95
C LYS A 193 2.12 6.29 3.97
N LEU A 194 0.82 6.03 3.91
CA LEU A 194 0.23 5.05 2.98
C LEU A 194 0.47 5.46 1.52
N LEU A 195 0.14 6.70 1.18
CA LEU A 195 0.30 7.23 -0.18
C LEU A 195 1.77 7.23 -0.62
N LYS A 196 2.68 7.62 0.27
CA LYS A 196 4.12 7.59 -0.02
C LYS A 196 4.62 6.17 -0.25
N ALA A 197 4.18 5.19 0.53
CA ALA A 197 4.53 3.78 0.31
C ALA A 197 4.01 3.28 -1.06
N ALA A 198 2.78 3.65 -1.45
CA ALA A 198 2.21 3.27 -2.74
C ALA A 198 2.96 3.87 -3.94
N GLN A 199 3.64 5.02 -3.79
CA GLN A 199 4.47 5.61 -4.84
C GLN A 199 5.61 4.70 -5.32
N LEU A 200 6.01 3.71 -4.51
CA LEU A 200 7.00 2.72 -4.90
C LEU A 200 6.64 2.07 -6.25
N PHE A 201 5.37 1.82 -6.49
CA PHE A 201 4.88 1.14 -7.70
C PHE A 201 4.69 2.06 -8.92
N LYS A 202 4.95 3.37 -8.79
CA LYS A 202 5.06 4.28 -9.94
C LYS A 202 6.34 4.04 -10.74
N HIS A 203 7.28 3.32 -10.17
CA HIS A 203 8.55 2.96 -10.83
C HIS A 203 8.43 1.57 -11.47
N GLY A 204 8.29 1.53 -12.81
CA GLY A 204 8.08 0.31 -13.58
C GLY A 204 9.02 -0.86 -13.22
N PRO A 205 10.36 -0.67 -13.17
CA PRO A 205 11.29 -1.73 -12.80
C PRO A 205 11.04 -2.32 -11.40
N ILE A 206 10.61 -1.48 -10.43
CA ILE A 206 10.30 -1.96 -9.08
C ILE A 206 8.95 -2.67 -9.07
N ALA A 207 7.94 -2.09 -9.74
CA ALA A 207 6.60 -2.64 -9.76
C ALA A 207 6.55 -4.07 -10.34
N GLN A 208 7.42 -4.37 -11.31
CA GLN A 208 7.52 -5.68 -11.96
C GLN A 208 8.17 -6.77 -11.09
N LEU A 209 8.86 -6.39 -10.02
CA LEU A 209 9.46 -7.34 -9.07
C LEU A 209 8.42 -8.02 -8.17
N PHE A 210 7.18 -7.52 -8.12
CA PHE A 210 6.14 -8.00 -7.24
C PHE A 210 4.95 -8.52 -8.05
N ALA A 211 4.76 -9.85 -8.02
CA ALA A 211 3.59 -10.47 -8.61
C ALA A 211 2.31 -10.03 -7.87
N ASP A 212 2.40 -9.94 -6.55
CA ASP A 212 1.36 -9.40 -5.68
C ASP A 212 1.89 -8.17 -4.93
N ARG A 213 1.40 -6.99 -5.33
CA ARG A 213 1.76 -5.71 -4.70
C ARG A 213 1.16 -5.56 -3.31
N SER A 214 0.03 -6.22 -3.04
CA SER A 214 -0.68 -6.14 -1.77
C SER A 214 0.12 -6.76 -0.62
N ALA A 215 0.97 -7.74 -0.93
CA ALA A 215 1.83 -8.41 0.03
C ALA A 215 3.05 -7.58 0.48
N VAL A 216 3.26 -6.39 -0.11
CA VAL A 216 4.40 -5.53 0.22
C VAL A 216 4.14 -4.79 1.55
N PRO A 217 5.03 -4.89 2.57
CA PRO A 217 4.85 -4.18 3.82
C PRO A 217 4.98 -2.65 3.65
N VAL A 218 4.02 -1.90 4.19
CA VAL A 218 3.97 -0.42 4.04
C VAL A 218 5.18 0.28 4.65
N ALA A 219 5.63 -0.11 5.86
CA ALA A 219 6.72 0.60 6.53
C ALA A 219 8.05 0.51 5.76
N PRO A 220 8.54 -0.68 5.34
CA PRO A 220 9.73 -0.77 4.50
C PRO A 220 9.59 -0.07 3.14
N ALA A 221 8.39 -0.12 2.53
CA ALA A 221 8.13 0.58 1.27
C ALA A 221 8.22 2.10 1.43
N TYR A 222 7.63 2.65 2.49
CA TYR A 222 7.73 4.06 2.84
C TYR A 222 9.18 4.50 3.05
N GLU A 223 9.96 3.71 3.79
CA GLU A 223 11.38 3.98 4.04
C GLU A 223 12.19 3.97 2.74
N LEU A 224 11.97 2.99 1.87
CA LEU A 224 12.66 2.91 0.58
C LEU A 224 12.34 4.12 -0.30
N VAL A 225 11.06 4.51 -0.42
CA VAL A 225 10.67 5.71 -1.18
C VAL A 225 11.33 6.96 -0.59
N THR A 226 11.37 7.09 0.74
CA THR A 226 12.05 8.21 1.41
C THR A 226 13.56 8.23 1.12
N LEU A 227 14.20 7.07 1.06
CA LEU A 227 15.62 6.96 0.69
C LEU A 227 15.84 7.36 -0.77
N MET A 228 14.91 7.01 -1.67
CA MET A 228 14.99 7.32 -3.10
C MET A 228 14.86 8.83 -3.41
N GLU A 229 14.33 9.63 -2.48
CA GLU A 229 14.28 11.10 -2.62
C GLU A 229 15.66 11.77 -2.47
N ARG A 230 16.66 11.05 -1.95
CA ARG A 230 18.02 11.58 -1.84
C ARG A 230 18.65 11.71 -3.22
N PRO A 231 19.52 12.72 -3.45
CA PRO A 231 20.19 12.90 -4.74
C PRO A 231 20.90 11.62 -5.22
N GLY A 232 20.63 11.19 -6.44
CA GLY A 232 21.23 9.99 -7.06
C GLY A 232 20.74 8.64 -6.52
N ALA A 233 20.02 8.60 -5.40
CA ALA A 233 19.59 7.34 -4.79
C ALA A 233 18.56 6.59 -5.64
N LYS A 234 17.67 7.33 -6.29
CA LYS A 234 16.65 6.77 -7.17
C LYS A 234 17.26 5.91 -8.28
N ASP A 235 18.26 6.42 -8.97
CA ASP A 235 18.90 5.73 -10.10
C ASP A 235 19.62 4.45 -9.65
N ILE A 236 20.28 4.49 -8.48
CA ILE A 236 20.94 3.33 -7.88
C ILE A 236 19.91 2.23 -7.59
N VAL A 237 18.78 2.58 -6.98
CA VAL A 237 17.70 1.63 -6.65
C VAL A 237 17.06 1.06 -7.90
N LEU A 238 16.77 1.90 -8.92
CA LEU A 238 16.19 1.44 -10.19
C LEU A 238 17.14 0.50 -10.93
N LYS A 239 18.43 0.81 -10.98
CA LYS A 239 19.46 -0.09 -11.54
C LYS A 239 19.53 -1.41 -10.79
N ALA A 240 19.44 -1.39 -9.46
CA ALA A 240 19.39 -2.61 -8.65
C ALA A 240 18.13 -3.45 -8.93
N ALA A 241 16.98 -2.80 -9.15
CA ALA A 241 15.74 -3.47 -9.54
C ALA A 241 15.86 -4.13 -10.92
N GLN A 242 16.40 -3.45 -11.91
CA GLN A 242 16.68 -4.00 -13.24
C GLN A 242 17.62 -5.21 -13.18
N ASN A 243 18.69 -5.11 -12.39
CA ASN A 243 19.62 -6.21 -12.20
C ASN A 243 18.98 -7.45 -11.54
N LEU A 244 18.02 -7.26 -10.64
CA LEU A 244 17.25 -8.36 -10.06
C LEU A 244 16.39 -9.07 -11.11
N MET A 245 15.74 -8.30 -11.98
CA MET A 245 14.92 -8.85 -13.05
C MET A 245 15.74 -9.69 -14.03
N THR A 246 16.92 -9.20 -14.43
CA THR A 246 17.77 -9.88 -15.42
C THR A 246 18.43 -11.16 -14.88
N ARG A 247 18.69 -11.21 -13.57
CA ARG A 247 19.37 -12.38 -12.97
C ARG A 247 18.47 -13.58 -12.75
N GLY A 248 17.14 -13.42 -12.83
CA GLY A 248 16.20 -14.52 -12.58
C GLY A 248 16.38 -15.16 -11.19
N GLU A 249 16.96 -14.43 -10.23
CA GLU A 249 17.19 -14.95 -8.88
C GLU A 249 15.82 -15.26 -8.25
N GLY A 250 15.66 -16.51 -7.78
CA GLY A 250 14.43 -17.12 -7.32
C GLY A 250 13.58 -16.23 -6.39
N ALA A 251 12.31 -16.57 -6.31
CA ALA A 251 11.26 -15.79 -5.65
C ALA A 251 11.67 -15.33 -4.24
N ARG A 252 12.04 -14.07 -4.12
CA ARG A 252 12.29 -13.43 -2.82
C ARG A 252 10.96 -13.01 -2.22
N THR A 253 10.85 -13.07 -0.90
CA THR A 253 9.70 -12.45 -0.24
C THR A 253 9.69 -10.95 -0.52
N PRO A 254 8.49 -10.30 -0.55
CA PRO A 254 8.38 -8.86 -0.78
C PRO A 254 9.28 -8.03 0.17
N ALA A 255 9.32 -8.40 1.45
CA ALA A 255 10.18 -7.74 2.44
C ALA A 255 11.69 -7.90 2.12
N ALA A 256 12.12 -9.09 1.70
CA ALA A 256 13.52 -9.34 1.30
C ALA A 256 13.90 -8.56 0.04
N THR A 257 12.99 -8.43 -0.91
CA THR A 257 13.18 -7.62 -2.12
C THR A 257 13.40 -6.14 -1.76
N ILE A 258 12.56 -5.56 -0.90
CA ILE A 258 12.72 -4.16 -0.46
C ILE A 258 14.04 -3.98 0.30
N LYS A 259 14.38 -4.90 1.20
CA LYS A 259 15.66 -4.87 1.93
C LYS A 259 16.86 -4.92 0.97
N TYR A 260 16.79 -5.73 -0.07
CA TYR A 260 17.82 -5.77 -1.10
C TYR A 260 17.97 -4.45 -1.84
N LEU A 261 16.85 -3.84 -2.25
CA LEU A 261 16.83 -2.54 -2.94
C LEU A 261 17.38 -1.43 -2.04
N ALA A 262 16.96 -1.35 -0.79
CA ALA A 262 17.50 -0.38 0.18
C ALA A 262 19.01 -0.58 0.40
N GLY A 263 19.45 -1.82 0.54
CA GLY A 263 20.87 -2.17 0.70
C GLY A 263 21.75 -1.86 -0.53
N SER A 264 21.16 -1.60 -1.70
CA SER A 264 21.91 -1.16 -2.88
C SER A 264 22.56 0.21 -2.69
N LEU A 265 21.95 1.07 -1.88
CA LEU A 265 22.46 2.40 -1.54
C LEU A 265 23.73 2.33 -0.68
N ASP A 266 23.82 1.36 0.21
CA ASP A 266 25.02 1.14 1.01
C ASP A 266 26.12 0.44 0.19
N ARG A 267 25.72 -0.47 -0.71
CA ARG A 267 26.66 -1.12 -1.62
C ARG A 267 27.30 -0.15 -2.60
N SER A 268 26.57 0.84 -3.09
CA SER A 268 27.10 1.86 -4.00
C SER A 268 28.14 2.77 -3.35
N LYS A 269 28.11 2.87 -2.01
CA LYS A 269 29.11 3.62 -1.23
C LYS A 269 30.36 2.80 -0.88
N ARG A 270 30.33 1.49 -1.16
CA ARG A 270 31.51 0.64 -0.88
C ARG A 270 32.57 0.91 -1.92
N ILE A 271 33.69 1.38 -1.45
CA ILE A 271 34.90 1.57 -2.24
C ILE A 271 35.48 0.19 -2.54
N GLU A 272 35.94 -0.05 -3.76
CA GLU A 272 36.58 -1.33 -4.08
C GLU A 272 37.81 -1.56 -3.16
N PRO A 273 37.92 -2.74 -2.57
CA PRO A 273 39.07 -3.05 -1.74
C PRO A 273 40.32 -3.03 -2.62
N LEU A 274 41.36 -2.36 -2.14
CA LEU A 274 42.64 -2.26 -2.80
C LEU A 274 43.69 -2.96 -1.96
N LYS A 275 44.55 -3.75 -2.60
CA LYS A 275 45.78 -4.25 -2.02
C LYS A 275 46.91 -4.01 -3.03
N ARG A 276 47.83 -3.14 -2.71
CA ARG A 276 49.01 -2.85 -3.55
C ARG A 276 50.29 -2.84 -2.72
N GLU A 277 51.36 -3.21 -3.35
CA GLU A 277 52.70 -3.19 -2.76
C GLU A 277 53.53 -2.10 -3.41
N TYR A 278 54.25 -1.35 -2.60
CA TYR A 278 55.14 -0.27 -3.01
C TYR A 278 56.54 -0.53 -2.47
N ASN A 279 57.55 -0.32 -3.29
CA ASN A 279 58.94 -0.40 -2.85
C ASN A 279 59.31 0.90 -2.11
N VAL A 280 59.78 0.76 -0.90
CA VAL A 280 60.20 1.86 -0.01
C VAL A 280 61.74 1.92 0.08
N GLY A 281 62.39 0.78 -0.11
CA GLY A 281 63.83 0.67 -0.12
C GLY A 281 64.30 -0.58 -0.89
N PRO A 282 65.58 -0.83 -1.01
CA PRO A 282 66.11 -1.98 -1.77
C PRO A 282 65.56 -3.32 -1.32
N SER A 283 65.25 -3.46 -0.04
CA SER A 283 64.68 -4.68 0.56
C SER A 283 63.42 -4.43 1.37
N THR A 284 62.87 -3.20 1.38
CA THR A 284 61.71 -2.82 2.19
C THR A 284 60.51 -2.58 1.28
N ARG A 285 59.41 -3.27 1.56
CA ARG A 285 58.14 -3.10 0.87
C ARG A 285 57.08 -2.62 1.84
N MET A 286 56.17 -1.75 1.33
CA MET A 286 54.98 -1.28 2.02
C MET A 286 53.76 -1.89 1.33
N THR A 287 52.96 -2.60 2.09
CA THR A 287 51.64 -3.08 1.61
C THR A 287 50.56 -2.08 2.02
N VAL A 288 49.87 -1.54 1.04
CA VAL A 288 48.72 -0.65 1.25
C VAL A 288 47.44 -1.41 0.99
N MET A 289 46.57 -1.43 1.98
CA MET A 289 45.24 -2.05 1.90
C MET A 289 44.20 -1.01 2.14
N ARG A 290 43.18 -0.92 1.27
CA ARG A 290 41.97 -0.14 1.46
C ARG A 290 40.81 -1.09 1.62
N ASN A 291 40.09 -1.01 2.74
CA ASN A 291 38.89 -1.83 2.95
C ASN A 291 37.67 -1.24 2.24
N PRO A 292 36.57 -2.00 2.09
CA PRO A 292 35.35 -1.51 1.45
C PRO A 292 34.68 -0.29 2.14
N LYS A 293 35.12 0.04 3.37
CA LYS A 293 34.68 1.23 4.11
C LYS A 293 35.58 2.44 3.89
N GLY A 294 36.59 2.32 3.01
CA GLY A 294 37.54 3.39 2.70
C GLY A 294 38.69 3.53 3.69
N LYS A 295 38.77 2.71 4.76
CA LYS A 295 39.89 2.75 5.68
C LYS A 295 41.16 2.22 4.99
N VAL A 296 42.17 3.05 4.95
CA VAL A 296 43.50 2.69 4.41
C VAL A 296 44.38 2.23 5.57
N THR A 297 45.05 1.12 5.37
CA THR A 297 46.03 0.56 6.30
C THR A 297 47.32 0.32 5.54
N MET A 298 48.46 0.78 6.11
CA MET A 298 49.79 0.56 5.58
C MET A 298 50.50 -0.40 6.50
N ALA A 299 51.13 -1.42 5.94
CA ALA A 299 51.89 -2.41 6.67
C ALA A 299 53.30 -2.53 6.08
N PHE A 300 54.27 -2.67 6.95
CA PHE A 300 55.69 -2.88 6.61
C PHE A 300 56.12 -4.27 7.15
N PRO A 301 55.96 -5.33 6.37
CA PRO A 301 56.19 -6.70 6.84
C PRO A 301 57.64 -6.94 7.30
N GLN A 302 58.55 -6.17 6.76
CA GLN A 302 60.02 -6.30 7.05
C GLN A 302 60.53 -5.21 8.00
N GLY A 303 59.60 -4.39 8.59
CA GLY A 303 59.97 -3.22 9.36
C GLY A 303 60.39 -2.03 8.46
N LEU A 304 60.53 -0.86 9.08
CA LEU A 304 61.00 0.36 8.43
C LEU A 304 62.37 0.72 8.97
N ARG A 305 63.33 0.98 8.09
CA ARG A 305 64.70 1.39 8.44
C ARG A 305 64.87 2.89 8.26
N GLU A 306 65.80 3.50 8.97
CA GLU A 306 66.04 4.94 8.84
C GLU A 306 66.53 5.32 7.42
N SER A 307 67.27 4.41 6.76
CA SER A 307 67.70 4.54 5.37
C SER A 307 66.54 4.54 4.35
N ASP A 308 65.34 4.11 4.72
CA ASP A 308 64.21 3.98 3.82
C ASP A 308 63.35 5.28 3.79
N ARG A 309 63.75 6.32 4.51
CA ARG A 309 62.96 7.55 4.69
C ARG A 309 62.61 8.26 3.37
N GLU A 310 63.60 8.42 2.48
CA GLU A 310 63.38 9.07 1.17
C GLU A 310 62.47 8.22 0.28
N GLY A 311 62.68 6.94 0.25
CA GLY A 311 61.83 6.00 -0.50
C GLY A 311 60.41 5.91 0.03
N LEU A 312 60.23 6.06 1.36
CA LEU A 312 58.91 6.12 1.96
C LEU A 312 58.12 7.34 1.47
N MET A 313 58.74 8.52 1.44
CA MET A 313 58.08 9.74 0.94
C MET A 313 57.63 9.60 -0.53
N ALA A 314 58.49 9.08 -1.38
CA ALA A 314 58.16 8.81 -2.78
C ALA A 314 57.06 7.75 -2.95
N ALA A 315 57.07 6.72 -2.11
CA ALA A 315 56.01 5.71 -2.10
C ALA A 315 54.67 6.28 -1.62
N MET A 316 54.67 7.16 -0.62
CA MET A 316 53.43 7.83 -0.15
C MET A 316 52.82 8.74 -1.19
N ASP A 317 53.60 9.52 -1.94
CA ASP A 317 53.11 10.33 -3.06
C ASP A 317 52.44 9.47 -4.13
N LYS A 318 53.00 8.29 -4.38
CA LYS A 318 52.39 7.33 -5.32
C LYS A 318 51.09 6.73 -4.80
N VAL A 319 51.05 6.40 -3.50
CA VAL A 319 49.81 5.94 -2.84
C VAL A 319 48.72 6.98 -2.92
N LEU A 320 49.01 8.26 -2.66
CA LEU A 320 48.03 9.34 -2.72
C LEU A 320 47.46 9.50 -4.14
N LYS A 321 48.30 9.37 -5.18
CA LYS A 321 47.84 9.38 -6.58
C LYS A 321 46.98 8.18 -6.94
N ASP A 322 47.27 7.01 -6.38
CA ASP A 322 46.58 5.75 -6.62
C ASP A 322 45.24 5.63 -5.81
N LEU A 323 45.08 6.43 -4.77
CA LEU A 323 43.88 6.45 -3.88
C LEU A 323 42.89 7.57 -4.24
N GLY A 324 43.31 8.62 -4.91
CA GLY A 324 42.49 9.72 -5.42
C GLY A 324 41.86 9.36 -6.70
#